data_06bd87492c3456bf6b142a0345850bb2
#
_entry.id   06bd87492c3456bf6b142a0345850bb2
#
_cell.length_a   1.000
_cell.length_b   1.000
_cell.length_c   1.000
_cell.angle_alpha   90.00
_cell.angle_beta   90.00
_cell.angle_gamma   90.00
#
_symmetry.space_group_name_H-M   'P 1'
#
loop_
_entity.id
_entity.type
_entity.pdbx_description
1 polymer ?
#
loop_
_entity_poly.entity_id
_entity_poly.type
_entity_poly.pdbx_seq_one_letter_code
_entity_poly.pdbx_strand_id
1 'polypeptide(L)'
;MVQREAVLRLDEQWAHVRSGAAHAEPEERERLLDELIGALRPLADDPQCTALLGLRLADRAALRFAAGDRAGALATIEEGLRSSERAARYSPEFARWYARGLINHGVWLAWPLSDGARLPKHPLGPAGGEGPSAMERAAGERARDLTRSAVEVWAGLDQHDPVNRRGLAQAKVFLGDRLAELGFAEDAVAWAVDAESDFRQLLLADPAAEASQEAEEALDHIGRQLELRLRFLAFESLVGLRARGLMPERLLPQAVVAARIQGVEESEVAARLRLDPEQVRTMLEVTPWLAVWRVEVRGPDGLWNVLLHPWHSTTEVRNRTAEDVAGELLRGFVGSADYPGEGVPWRILLWWHEEGEPAGAKYRLVVGPDAGVGTPS
;
A
#
# COMPACT_ATOMS: atom_id res chain seq x y z
N MET A 1 -42.83 -20.46 0.48
CA MET A 1 -43.21 -19.32 1.36
C MET A 1 -42.53 -19.41 2.71
N VAL A 2 -42.79 -20.44 3.51
CA VAL A 2 -42.27 -20.60 4.89
C VAL A 2 -40.75 -20.48 4.99
N GLN A 3 -40.00 -21.05 4.03
CA GLN A 3 -38.53 -21.06 4.04
C GLN A 3 -37.93 -19.67 3.74
N ARG A 4 -38.59 -18.88 2.88
CA ARG A 4 -38.14 -17.49 2.57
C ARG A 4 -38.41 -16.54 3.73
N GLU A 5 -39.51 -16.69 4.47
CA GLU A 5 -39.79 -15.91 5.67
C GLU A 5 -38.81 -16.21 6.80
N ALA A 6 -38.35 -17.46 6.91
CA ALA A 6 -37.33 -17.84 7.89
C ALA A 6 -35.99 -17.19 7.56
N VAL A 7 -35.59 -17.17 6.29
CA VAL A 7 -34.36 -16.48 5.81
C VAL A 7 -34.42 -14.99 6.13
N LEU A 8 -35.53 -14.33 5.81
CA LEU A 8 -35.67 -12.87 6.05
C LEU A 8 -35.54 -12.54 7.54
N ARG A 9 -36.15 -13.31 8.42
CA ARG A 9 -36.02 -13.14 9.89
C ARG A 9 -34.60 -13.34 10.38
N LEU A 10 -33.89 -14.35 9.91
CA LEU A 10 -32.49 -14.59 10.26
C LEU A 10 -31.59 -13.47 9.73
N ASP A 11 -31.86 -12.94 8.54
CA ASP A 11 -31.10 -11.85 7.95
C ASP A 11 -31.30 -10.53 8.70
N GLU A 12 -32.52 -10.21 9.16
CA GLU A 12 -32.82 -9.08 10.03
C GLU A 12 -32.10 -9.21 11.38
N GLN A 13 -32.10 -10.40 11.98
CA GLN A 13 -31.35 -10.66 13.22
C GLN A 13 -29.84 -10.44 13.01
N TRP A 14 -29.29 -10.95 11.91
CA TRP A 14 -27.89 -10.72 11.58
C TRP A 14 -27.57 -9.25 11.36
N ALA A 15 -28.40 -8.52 10.64
CA ALA A 15 -28.23 -7.07 10.43
C ALA A 15 -28.20 -6.30 11.76
N HIS A 16 -29.04 -6.68 12.72
CA HIS A 16 -29.10 -6.12 14.05
C HIS A 16 -27.83 -6.40 14.88
N VAL A 17 -27.34 -7.63 14.83
CA VAL A 17 -26.07 -8.03 15.48
C VAL A 17 -24.88 -7.34 14.84
N ARG A 18 -24.84 -7.27 13.51
CA ARG A 18 -23.74 -6.67 12.76
C ARG A 18 -23.62 -5.14 13.00
N SER A 19 -24.74 -4.44 13.15
CA SER A 19 -24.77 -2.99 13.43
C SER A 19 -24.30 -2.63 14.84
N GLY A 20 -24.02 -3.62 15.70
CA GLY A 20 -23.70 -3.40 17.11
C GLY A 20 -24.91 -3.01 17.97
N ALA A 21 -26.13 -3.03 17.41
CA ALA A 21 -27.37 -2.72 18.14
C ALA A 21 -27.73 -3.84 19.14
N ALA A 22 -27.20 -5.05 18.93
CA ALA A 22 -27.24 -6.14 19.91
C ALA A 22 -25.82 -6.59 20.24
N HIS A 23 -25.50 -6.68 21.52
CA HIS A 23 -24.29 -7.37 21.98
C HIS A 23 -24.47 -8.86 21.75
N ALA A 24 -23.66 -9.43 20.84
CA ALA A 24 -23.59 -10.88 20.62
C ALA A 24 -22.13 -11.33 20.76
N GLU A 25 -21.92 -12.39 21.51
CA GLU A 25 -20.61 -13.03 21.64
C GLU A 25 -20.15 -13.62 20.29
N PRO A 26 -18.85 -13.78 20.05
CA PRO A 26 -18.31 -14.31 18.79
C PRO A 26 -18.97 -15.63 18.36
N GLU A 27 -19.16 -16.56 19.28
CA GLU A 27 -19.78 -17.86 19.03
C GLU A 27 -21.25 -17.72 18.61
N GLU A 28 -21.98 -16.76 19.16
CA GLU A 28 -23.36 -16.51 18.79
C GLU A 28 -23.46 -15.91 17.38
N ARG A 29 -22.52 -15.02 17.03
CA ARG A 29 -22.40 -14.45 15.68
C ARG A 29 -22.13 -15.55 14.65
N GLU A 30 -21.21 -16.46 14.94
CA GLU A 30 -20.89 -17.57 14.06
C GLU A 30 -22.08 -18.51 13.89
N ARG A 31 -22.74 -18.87 14.97
CA ARG A 31 -23.94 -19.74 14.96
C ARG A 31 -25.05 -19.11 14.09
N LEU A 32 -25.37 -17.84 14.29
CA LEU A 32 -26.41 -17.15 13.53
C LEU A 32 -26.09 -17.12 12.02
N LEU A 33 -24.84 -16.86 11.65
CA LEU A 33 -24.39 -16.91 10.25
C LEU A 33 -24.50 -18.34 9.68
N ASP A 34 -24.14 -19.36 10.44
CA ASP A 34 -24.24 -20.75 10.00
C ASP A 34 -25.69 -21.17 9.75
N GLU A 35 -26.60 -20.77 10.62
CA GLU A 35 -28.04 -21.00 10.45
C GLU A 35 -28.57 -20.26 9.20
N LEU A 36 -28.19 -19.01 9.00
CA LEU A 36 -28.62 -18.23 7.84
C LEU A 36 -28.05 -18.77 6.53
N ILE A 37 -26.77 -19.10 6.48
CA ILE A 37 -26.11 -19.72 5.32
C ILE A 37 -26.76 -21.08 5.01
N GLY A 38 -27.03 -21.89 6.03
CA GLY A 38 -27.71 -23.18 5.89
C GLY A 38 -29.12 -23.04 5.31
N ALA A 39 -29.87 -22.01 5.72
CA ALA A 39 -31.20 -21.70 5.19
C ALA A 39 -31.19 -21.16 3.75
N LEU A 40 -30.13 -20.42 3.36
CA LEU A 40 -29.96 -19.84 2.02
C LEU A 40 -29.55 -20.86 0.95
N ARG A 41 -28.70 -21.85 1.30
CA ARG A 41 -28.17 -22.83 0.33
C ARG A 41 -29.23 -23.55 -0.51
N PRO A 42 -30.35 -24.06 0.08
CA PRO A 42 -31.42 -24.69 -0.70
C PRO A 42 -32.16 -23.71 -1.65
N LEU A 43 -32.01 -22.41 -1.45
CA LEU A 43 -32.65 -21.34 -2.23
C LEU A 43 -31.72 -20.71 -3.27
N ALA A 44 -30.56 -21.32 -3.54
CA ALA A 44 -29.52 -20.79 -4.41
C ALA A 44 -29.91 -20.71 -5.91
N ASP A 45 -31.09 -21.13 -6.31
CA ASP A 45 -31.66 -20.92 -7.65
C ASP A 45 -32.35 -19.54 -7.77
N ASP A 46 -32.72 -18.90 -6.65
CA ASP A 46 -33.26 -17.55 -6.61
C ASP A 46 -32.09 -16.54 -6.61
N PRO A 47 -32.04 -15.59 -7.57
CA PRO A 47 -30.93 -14.64 -7.67
C PRO A 47 -30.71 -13.79 -6.41
N GLN A 48 -31.79 -13.40 -5.72
CA GLN A 48 -31.73 -12.62 -4.48
C GLN A 48 -31.13 -13.47 -3.34
N CYS A 49 -31.58 -14.72 -3.21
CA CYS A 49 -31.03 -15.64 -2.20
C CYS A 49 -29.57 -16.00 -2.51
N THR A 50 -29.23 -16.14 -3.79
CA THR A 50 -27.83 -16.38 -4.24
C THR A 50 -26.93 -15.21 -3.89
N ALA A 51 -27.39 -13.97 -4.13
CA ALA A 51 -26.63 -12.76 -3.77
C ALA A 51 -26.46 -12.64 -2.26
N LEU A 52 -27.52 -12.87 -1.50
CA LEU A 52 -27.50 -12.84 -0.05
C LEU A 52 -26.58 -13.93 0.51
N LEU A 53 -26.61 -15.13 -0.05
CA LEU A 53 -25.69 -16.23 0.32
C LEU A 53 -24.22 -15.79 0.14
N GLY A 54 -23.88 -15.16 -0.99
CA GLY A 54 -22.54 -14.63 -1.25
C GLY A 54 -22.12 -13.60 -0.20
N LEU A 55 -23.01 -12.66 0.14
CA LEU A 55 -22.77 -11.64 1.15
C LEU A 55 -22.55 -12.25 2.55
N ARG A 56 -23.37 -13.22 2.97
CA ARG A 56 -23.25 -13.85 4.30
C ARG A 56 -22.02 -14.76 4.39
N LEU A 57 -21.62 -15.39 3.31
CA LEU A 57 -20.34 -16.10 3.24
C LEU A 57 -19.16 -15.13 3.37
N ALA A 58 -19.24 -13.91 2.82
CA ALA A 58 -18.22 -12.89 3.03
C ALA A 58 -18.17 -12.42 4.49
N ASP A 59 -19.32 -12.20 5.15
CA ASP A 59 -19.39 -11.87 6.57
C ASP A 59 -18.75 -12.98 7.43
N ARG A 60 -19.05 -14.26 7.15
CA ARG A 60 -18.45 -15.42 7.83
C ARG A 60 -16.95 -15.51 7.63
N ALA A 61 -16.50 -15.26 6.40
CA ALA A 61 -15.08 -15.25 6.08
C ALA A 61 -14.34 -14.16 6.88
N ALA A 62 -14.95 -12.97 7.05
CA ALA A 62 -14.39 -11.90 7.88
C ALA A 62 -14.25 -12.30 9.34
N LEU A 63 -15.25 -12.98 9.93
CA LEU A 63 -15.14 -13.50 11.31
C LEU A 63 -14.02 -14.52 11.45
N ARG A 64 -13.91 -15.46 10.52
CA ARG A 64 -12.81 -16.46 10.51
C ARG A 64 -11.45 -15.81 10.38
N PHE A 65 -11.33 -14.82 9.50
CA PHE A 65 -10.09 -14.09 9.34
C PHE A 65 -9.68 -13.36 10.62
N ALA A 66 -10.64 -12.69 11.28
CA ALA A 66 -10.43 -12.03 12.58
C ALA A 66 -10.05 -13.01 13.70
N ALA A 67 -10.58 -14.25 13.66
CA ALA A 67 -10.22 -15.33 14.59
C ALA A 67 -8.89 -16.03 14.26
N GLY A 68 -8.17 -15.62 13.19
CA GLY A 68 -6.90 -16.21 12.76
C GLY A 68 -7.04 -17.46 11.87
N ASP A 69 -8.25 -17.95 11.60
CA ASP A 69 -8.51 -19.05 10.63
C ASP A 69 -8.46 -18.53 9.19
N ARG A 70 -7.25 -18.22 8.74
CA ARG A 70 -7.01 -17.69 7.41
C ARG A 70 -7.41 -18.66 6.30
N ALA A 71 -7.07 -19.94 6.44
CA ALA A 71 -7.39 -20.93 5.41
C ALA A 71 -8.90 -21.11 5.27
N GLY A 72 -9.63 -21.21 6.38
CA GLY A 72 -11.08 -21.26 6.38
C GLY A 72 -11.73 -19.98 5.86
N ALA A 73 -11.16 -18.81 6.16
CA ALA A 73 -11.62 -17.53 5.62
C ALA A 73 -11.49 -17.47 4.09
N LEU A 74 -10.32 -17.82 3.54
CA LEU A 74 -10.08 -17.84 2.09
C LEU A 74 -11.00 -18.84 1.37
N ALA A 75 -11.18 -20.04 1.89
CA ALA A 75 -12.10 -21.02 1.31
C ALA A 75 -13.57 -20.52 1.34
N THR A 76 -13.97 -19.86 2.43
CA THR A 76 -15.32 -19.33 2.60
C THR A 76 -15.60 -18.16 1.68
N ILE A 77 -14.65 -17.22 1.51
CA ILE A 77 -14.83 -16.09 0.59
C ILE A 77 -14.87 -16.54 -0.87
N GLU A 78 -14.12 -17.57 -1.26
CA GLU A 78 -14.17 -18.15 -2.61
C GLU A 78 -15.54 -18.76 -2.93
N GLU A 79 -16.16 -19.45 -1.96
CA GLU A 79 -17.54 -19.93 -2.10
C GLU A 79 -18.52 -18.76 -2.27
N GLY A 80 -18.36 -17.72 -1.43
CA GLY A 80 -19.17 -16.50 -1.49
C GLY A 80 -19.05 -15.77 -2.82
N LEU A 81 -17.84 -15.64 -3.36
CA LEU A 81 -17.60 -15.02 -4.65
C LEU A 81 -18.27 -15.74 -5.81
N ARG A 82 -18.21 -17.09 -5.83
CA ARG A 82 -18.92 -17.88 -6.86
C ARG A 82 -20.43 -17.65 -6.82
N SER A 83 -21.01 -17.45 -5.65
CA SER A 83 -22.44 -17.13 -5.49
C SER A 83 -22.73 -15.70 -5.94
N SER A 84 -21.94 -14.71 -5.49
CA SER A 84 -22.11 -13.30 -5.85
C SER A 84 -21.90 -13.05 -7.33
N GLU A 85 -20.95 -13.72 -7.99
CA GLU A 85 -20.68 -13.61 -9.43
C GLU A 85 -21.90 -14.02 -10.26
N ARG A 86 -22.53 -15.16 -9.87
CA ARG A 86 -23.76 -15.60 -10.54
C ARG A 86 -24.89 -14.59 -10.39
N ALA A 87 -25.02 -14.00 -9.21
CA ALA A 87 -26.06 -13.01 -8.92
C ALA A 87 -25.78 -11.63 -9.55
N ALA A 88 -24.51 -11.23 -9.73
CA ALA A 88 -24.10 -9.90 -10.18
C ALA A 88 -24.75 -9.45 -11.51
N ARG A 89 -25.09 -10.41 -12.38
CA ARG A 89 -25.76 -10.16 -13.66
C ARG A 89 -27.23 -9.71 -13.55
N TYR A 90 -27.85 -9.89 -12.38
CA TYR A 90 -29.27 -9.62 -12.20
C TYR A 90 -29.56 -8.22 -11.65
N SER A 91 -28.61 -7.60 -10.94
CA SER A 91 -28.79 -6.23 -10.47
C SER A 91 -27.45 -5.53 -10.21
N PRO A 92 -27.42 -4.19 -10.36
CA PRO A 92 -26.26 -3.38 -9.99
C PRO A 92 -25.86 -3.53 -8.52
N GLU A 93 -26.82 -3.69 -7.61
CA GLU A 93 -26.57 -3.90 -6.19
C GLU A 93 -25.79 -5.20 -5.94
N PHE A 94 -26.16 -6.31 -6.60
CA PHE A 94 -25.45 -7.58 -6.48
C PHE A 94 -24.05 -7.50 -7.09
N ALA A 95 -23.91 -6.74 -8.19
CA ALA A 95 -22.59 -6.47 -8.77
C ALA A 95 -21.69 -5.70 -7.78
N ARG A 96 -22.22 -4.72 -7.02
CA ARG A 96 -21.51 -4.00 -5.96
C ARG A 96 -21.02 -4.97 -4.86
N TRP A 97 -21.86 -5.90 -4.42
CA TRP A 97 -21.50 -6.89 -3.41
C TRP A 97 -20.38 -7.80 -3.90
N TYR A 98 -20.48 -8.26 -5.16
CA TYR A 98 -19.43 -9.05 -5.79
C TYR A 98 -18.10 -8.32 -5.86
N ALA A 99 -18.10 -7.07 -6.33
CA ALA A 99 -16.88 -6.26 -6.41
C ALA A 99 -16.23 -6.02 -5.04
N ARG A 100 -17.02 -5.75 -3.99
CA ARG A 100 -16.50 -5.64 -2.62
C ARG A 100 -15.90 -6.96 -2.13
N GLY A 101 -16.54 -8.07 -2.43
CA GLY A 101 -16.01 -9.40 -2.11
C GLY A 101 -14.67 -9.69 -2.77
N LEU A 102 -14.48 -9.29 -4.03
CA LEU A 102 -13.21 -9.40 -4.75
C LEU A 102 -12.09 -8.59 -4.06
N ILE A 103 -12.38 -7.34 -3.64
CA ILE A 103 -11.43 -6.50 -2.91
C ILE A 103 -11.03 -7.17 -1.59
N ASN A 104 -11.99 -7.60 -0.78
CA ASN A 104 -11.73 -8.24 0.51
C ASN A 104 -10.88 -9.49 0.34
N HIS A 105 -11.20 -10.34 -0.64
CA HIS A 105 -10.40 -11.53 -0.94
C HIS A 105 -8.97 -11.15 -1.33
N GLY A 106 -8.79 -10.14 -2.18
CA GLY A 106 -7.48 -9.62 -2.56
C GLY A 106 -6.67 -9.12 -1.35
N VAL A 107 -7.31 -8.36 -0.46
CA VAL A 107 -6.68 -7.88 0.79
C VAL A 107 -6.21 -9.06 1.66
N TRP A 108 -7.04 -10.07 1.87
CA TRP A 108 -6.68 -11.21 2.72
C TRP A 108 -5.64 -12.13 2.11
N LEU A 109 -5.61 -12.28 0.79
CA LEU A 109 -4.55 -13.01 0.08
C LEU A 109 -3.19 -12.33 0.21
N ALA A 110 -3.16 -10.99 0.09
CA ALA A 110 -1.94 -10.23 0.20
C ALA A 110 -1.45 -10.05 1.65
N TRP A 111 -2.30 -10.34 2.65
CA TRP A 111 -1.88 -10.28 4.05
C TRP A 111 -0.74 -11.26 4.29
N PRO A 112 0.38 -10.85 4.92
CA PRO A 112 1.56 -11.71 5.08
C PRO A 112 1.20 -13.04 5.75
N LEU A 113 1.74 -14.13 5.21
CA LEU A 113 1.55 -15.48 5.72
C LEU A 113 2.24 -15.76 7.06
N SER A 114 3.05 -14.81 7.56
CA SER A 114 3.79 -14.93 8.82
C SER A 114 2.98 -14.38 9.99
N ASP A 115 2.84 -15.18 11.02
CA ASP A 115 2.21 -14.89 12.31
C ASP A 115 2.48 -13.47 12.81
N GLY A 116 1.47 -12.61 12.86
CA GLY A 116 1.52 -11.31 13.53
C GLY A 116 2.57 -10.34 13.00
N ALA A 117 3.28 -10.67 11.93
CA ALA A 117 4.23 -9.78 11.31
C ALA A 117 3.47 -8.59 10.71
N ARG A 118 3.78 -7.42 11.21
CA ARG A 118 3.32 -6.12 10.72
C ARG A 118 3.41 -6.11 9.20
N LEU A 119 2.44 -5.43 8.55
CA LEU A 119 2.55 -5.05 7.12
C LEU A 119 4.01 -4.72 6.81
N PRO A 120 4.59 -5.24 5.71
CA PRO A 120 5.94 -4.89 5.35
C PRO A 120 6.05 -3.37 5.41
N LYS A 121 6.95 -2.85 6.24
CA LYS A 121 7.11 -1.42 6.47
C LYS A 121 7.47 -0.65 5.20
N HIS A 122 7.77 -1.38 4.10
CA HIS A 122 8.09 -0.83 2.79
C HIS A 122 7.48 -1.68 1.68
N PRO A 123 6.48 -1.16 0.95
CA PRO A 123 5.93 -1.84 -0.22
C PRO A 123 6.89 -1.88 -1.43
N LEU A 124 8.08 -1.28 -1.37
CA LEU A 124 8.94 -1.05 -2.53
C LEU A 124 10.42 -1.42 -2.32
N GLY A 125 10.76 -2.22 -1.35
CA GLY A 125 12.15 -2.62 -1.17
C GLY A 125 12.43 -4.06 -1.59
N PRO A 126 13.35 -4.33 -2.53
CA PRO A 126 14.26 -5.44 -2.37
C PRO A 126 15.28 -5.00 -1.32
N ALA A 127 14.87 -4.84 -0.10
CA ALA A 127 15.78 -4.70 1.01
C ALA A 127 16.41 -6.08 1.17
N GLY A 128 17.70 -6.24 1.13
CA GLY A 128 18.53 -7.42 1.24
C GLY A 128 18.14 -8.59 2.15
N GLY A 129 16.86 -8.75 2.46
CA GLY A 129 16.21 -9.99 2.85
C GLY A 129 15.92 -10.81 1.59
N GLU A 130 15.83 -12.10 1.70
CA GLU A 130 15.28 -12.96 0.65
C GLU A 130 13.97 -12.32 0.19
N GLY A 131 13.86 -11.97 -1.11
CA GLY A 131 12.66 -11.37 -1.69
C GLY A 131 11.46 -12.26 -1.42
N PRO A 132 10.22 -11.76 -1.61
CA PRO A 132 9.02 -12.54 -1.30
C PRO A 132 9.13 -13.92 -1.92
N SER A 133 8.84 -14.95 -1.15
CA SER A 133 8.84 -16.33 -1.62
C SER A 133 7.97 -16.46 -2.88
N ALA A 134 8.22 -17.47 -3.70
CA ALA A 134 7.40 -17.73 -4.89
C ALA A 134 5.90 -17.83 -4.55
N MET A 135 5.56 -18.35 -3.37
CA MET A 135 4.19 -18.45 -2.89
C MET A 135 3.59 -17.09 -2.52
N GLU A 136 4.35 -16.22 -1.85
CA GLU A 136 3.90 -14.85 -1.53
C GLU A 136 3.71 -14.02 -2.78
N ARG A 137 4.62 -14.13 -3.73
CA ARG A 137 4.48 -13.46 -5.04
C ARG A 137 3.24 -13.93 -5.78
N ALA A 138 2.99 -15.23 -5.86
CA ALA A 138 1.79 -15.79 -6.50
C ALA A 138 0.50 -15.34 -5.79
N ALA A 139 0.50 -15.26 -4.46
CA ALA A 139 -0.62 -14.71 -3.68
C ALA A 139 -0.85 -13.22 -3.97
N GLY A 140 0.22 -12.42 -4.05
CA GLY A 140 0.16 -11.01 -4.42
C GLY A 140 -0.35 -10.78 -5.85
N GLU A 141 0.11 -11.57 -6.82
CA GLU A 141 -0.37 -11.51 -8.21
C GLU A 141 -1.87 -11.86 -8.29
N ARG A 142 -2.30 -12.89 -7.60
CA ARG A 142 -3.73 -13.24 -7.51
C ARG A 142 -4.54 -12.13 -6.83
N ALA A 143 -4.03 -11.53 -5.76
CA ALA A 143 -4.68 -10.40 -5.09
C ALA A 143 -4.83 -9.19 -6.01
N ARG A 144 -3.79 -8.86 -6.79
CA ARG A 144 -3.84 -7.82 -7.84
C ARG A 144 -4.92 -8.11 -8.87
N ASP A 145 -4.98 -9.34 -9.38
CA ASP A 145 -5.94 -9.71 -10.43
C ASP A 145 -7.39 -9.66 -9.93
N LEU A 146 -7.66 -10.11 -8.70
CA LEU A 146 -8.96 -9.96 -8.05
C LEU A 146 -9.35 -8.48 -7.89
N THR A 147 -8.42 -7.65 -7.46
CA THR A 147 -8.67 -6.20 -7.29
C THR A 147 -8.90 -5.52 -8.64
N ARG A 148 -8.18 -5.93 -9.69
CA ARG A 148 -8.42 -5.45 -11.07
C ARG A 148 -9.81 -5.83 -11.54
N SER A 149 -10.24 -7.07 -11.33
CA SER A 149 -11.62 -7.49 -11.64
C SER A 149 -12.66 -6.68 -10.88
N ALA A 150 -12.40 -6.30 -9.62
CA ALA A 150 -13.28 -5.39 -8.89
C ALA A 150 -13.37 -4.01 -9.54
N VAL A 151 -12.25 -3.44 -10.01
CA VAL A 151 -12.24 -2.17 -10.77
C VAL A 151 -13.10 -2.29 -12.04
N GLU A 152 -12.95 -3.39 -12.78
CA GLU A 152 -13.74 -3.64 -14.01
C GLU A 152 -15.24 -3.72 -13.72
N VAL A 153 -15.63 -4.43 -12.66
CA VAL A 153 -17.05 -4.52 -12.24
C VAL A 153 -17.58 -3.14 -11.86
N TRP A 154 -16.86 -2.38 -11.02
CA TRP A 154 -17.29 -1.03 -10.64
C TRP A 154 -17.35 -0.08 -11.84
N ALA A 155 -16.38 -0.13 -12.75
CA ALA A 155 -16.36 0.70 -13.96
C ALA A 155 -17.53 0.39 -14.92
N GLY A 156 -18.03 -0.84 -14.92
CA GLY A 156 -19.21 -1.25 -15.71
C GLY A 156 -20.54 -0.78 -15.15
N LEU A 157 -20.59 -0.23 -13.93
CA LEU A 157 -21.81 0.31 -13.32
C LEU A 157 -22.03 1.77 -13.73
N ASP A 158 -23.27 2.27 -13.53
CA ASP A 158 -23.60 3.66 -13.80
C ASP A 158 -22.79 4.61 -12.93
N GLN A 159 -21.89 5.38 -13.54
CA GLN A 159 -21.00 6.31 -12.87
C GLN A 159 -21.67 7.65 -12.48
N HIS A 160 -22.93 7.87 -12.86
CA HIS A 160 -23.71 8.99 -12.30
C HIS A 160 -24.18 8.73 -10.87
N ASP A 161 -24.26 7.45 -10.47
CA ASP A 161 -24.52 7.07 -9.08
C ASP A 161 -23.26 7.30 -8.21
N PRO A 162 -23.32 8.19 -7.18
CA PRO A 162 -22.17 8.49 -6.34
C PRO A 162 -21.64 7.27 -5.58
N VAL A 163 -22.49 6.28 -5.27
CA VAL A 163 -22.07 5.02 -4.61
C VAL A 163 -21.17 4.22 -5.53
N ASN A 164 -21.50 4.15 -6.84
CA ASN A 164 -20.69 3.43 -7.82
C ASN A 164 -19.36 4.13 -8.06
N ARG A 165 -19.38 5.45 -8.20
CA ARG A 165 -18.17 6.26 -8.39
C ARG A 165 -17.23 6.12 -7.20
N ARG A 166 -17.76 6.19 -5.97
CA ARG A 166 -16.96 5.97 -4.75
C ARG A 166 -16.38 4.56 -4.70
N GLY A 167 -17.19 3.54 -5.02
CA GLY A 167 -16.71 2.16 -5.08
C GLY A 167 -15.60 1.96 -6.09
N LEU A 168 -15.69 2.60 -7.26
CA LEU A 168 -14.64 2.59 -8.29
C LEU A 168 -13.36 3.27 -7.79
N ALA A 169 -13.47 4.47 -7.20
CA ALA A 169 -12.32 5.19 -6.66
C ALA A 169 -11.60 4.38 -5.58
N GLN A 170 -12.33 3.77 -4.66
CA GLN A 170 -11.79 2.91 -3.62
C GLN A 170 -11.11 1.66 -4.20
N ALA A 171 -11.70 1.01 -5.20
CA ALA A 171 -11.10 -0.14 -5.87
C ALA A 171 -9.77 0.22 -6.56
N LYS A 172 -9.68 1.41 -7.17
CA LYS A 172 -8.44 1.94 -7.76
C LYS A 172 -7.34 2.15 -6.72
N VAL A 173 -7.67 2.65 -5.51
CA VAL A 173 -6.70 2.76 -4.40
C VAL A 173 -6.12 1.40 -4.07
N PHE A 174 -6.98 0.40 -3.82
CA PHE A 174 -6.53 -0.95 -3.51
C PHE A 174 -5.69 -1.57 -4.64
N LEU A 175 -6.04 -1.32 -5.92
CA LEU A 175 -5.23 -1.80 -7.04
C LEU A 175 -3.84 -1.14 -7.05
N GLY A 176 -3.77 0.16 -6.78
CA GLY A 176 -2.52 0.88 -6.63
C GLY A 176 -1.64 0.29 -5.51
N ASP A 177 -2.24 -0.09 -4.37
CA ASP A 177 -1.53 -0.73 -3.26
C ASP A 177 -0.99 -2.10 -3.66
N ARG A 178 -1.81 -2.95 -4.32
CA ARG A 178 -1.35 -4.27 -4.81
C ARG A 178 -0.21 -4.17 -5.83
N LEU A 179 -0.27 -3.20 -6.71
CA LEU A 179 0.79 -2.94 -7.69
C LEU A 179 2.09 -2.49 -7.00
N ALA A 180 1.99 -1.61 -6.00
CA ALA A 180 3.13 -1.17 -5.21
C ALA A 180 3.81 -2.35 -4.47
N GLU A 181 3.04 -3.22 -3.83
CA GLU A 181 3.54 -4.42 -3.14
C GLU A 181 4.28 -5.40 -4.07
N LEU A 182 3.88 -5.44 -5.34
CA LEU A 182 4.52 -6.26 -6.37
C LEU A 182 5.70 -5.56 -7.07
N GLY A 183 6.01 -4.30 -6.70
CA GLY A 183 7.10 -3.52 -7.28
C GLY A 183 6.76 -2.78 -8.57
N PHE A 184 5.49 -2.74 -9.00
CA PHE A 184 5.02 -1.96 -10.16
C PHE A 184 4.74 -0.50 -9.76
N ALA A 185 5.79 0.20 -9.34
CA ALA A 185 5.68 1.51 -8.69
C ALA A 185 5.06 2.60 -9.58
N GLU A 186 5.39 2.63 -10.89
CA GLU A 186 4.82 3.60 -11.82
C GLU A 186 3.31 3.40 -12.01
N ASP A 187 2.89 2.14 -12.20
CA ASP A 187 1.47 1.83 -12.36
C ASP A 187 0.71 2.10 -11.06
N ALA A 188 1.33 1.82 -9.91
CA ALA A 188 0.77 2.13 -8.60
C ALA A 188 0.52 3.64 -8.42
N VAL A 189 1.46 4.49 -8.87
CA VAL A 189 1.28 5.95 -8.87
C VAL A 189 0.16 6.36 -9.83
N ALA A 190 0.12 5.79 -11.03
CA ALA A 190 -0.91 6.11 -12.02
C ALA A 190 -2.32 5.84 -11.48
N TRP A 191 -2.53 4.67 -10.87
CA TRP A 191 -3.82 4.31 -10.27
C TRP A 191 -4.19 5.17 -9.07
N ALA A 192 -3.20 5.55 -8.24
CA ALA A 192 -3.45 6.44 -7.11
C ALA A 192 -3.83 7.86 -7.54
N VAL A 193 -3.21 8.40 -8.60
CA VAL A 193 -3.57 9.71 -9.19
C VAL A 193 -4.98 9.68 -9.80
N ASP A 194 -5.34 8.58 -10.46
CA ASP A 194 -6.68 8.43 -11.03
C ASP A 194 -7.75 8.34 -9.92
N ALA A 195 -7.49 7.56 -8.87
CA ALA A 195 -8.35 7.49 -7.68
C ALA A 195 -8.50 8.85 -6.98
N GLU A 196 -7.41 9.60 -6.85
CA GLU A 196 -7.43 10.96 -6.28
C GLU A 196 -8.36 11.88 -7.07
N SER A 197 -8.29 11.82 -8.40
CA SER A 197 -9.19 12.58 -9.29
C SER A 197 -10.65 12.25 -9.03
N ASP A 198 -10.98 10.96 -8.92
CA ASP A 198 -12.36 10.52 -8.65
C ASP A 198 -12.87 11.00 -7.29
N PHE A 199 -12.07 10.88 -6.22
CA PHE A 199 -12.44 11.37 -4.89
C PHE A 199 -12.60 12.89 -4.83
N ARG A 200 -11.73 13.66 -5.52
CA ARG A 200 -11.89 15.12 -5.64
C ARG A 200 -13.19 15.50 -6.34
N GLN A 201 -13.58 14.78 -7.39
CA GLN A 201 -14.86 15.01 -8.07
C GLN A 201 -16.06 14.68 -7.18
N LEU A 202 -15.97 13.65 -6.34
CA LEU A 202 -17.02 13.32 -5.37
C LEU A 202 -17.20 14.44 -4.34
N LEU A 203 -16.11 15.00 -3.78
CA LEU A 203 -16.18 16.13 -2.86
C LEU A 203 -16.78 17.40 -3.49
N LEU A 204 -16.45 17.67 -4.75
CA LEU A 204 -17.00 18.83 -5.46
C LEU A 204 -18.50 18.67 -5.76
N ALA A 205 -18.98 17.44 -5.95
CA ALA A 205 -20.38 17.17 -6.26
C ALA A 205 -21.30 17.32 -5.03
N ASP A 206 -20.86 16.91 -3.85
CA ASP A 206 -21.64 17.03 -2.60
C ASP A 206 -20.72 17.18 -1.37
N PRO A 207 -20.29 18.41 -1.05
CA PRO A 207 -19.35 18.65 0.05
C PRO A 207 -19.99 18.48 1.45
N ALA A 208 -21.30 18.39 1.54
CA ALA A 208 -22.01 18.31 2.83
C ALA A 208 -22.43 16.88 3.20
N ALA A 209 -22.23 15.90 2.31
CA ALA A 209 -22.60 14.53 2.58
C ALA A 209 -21.65 13.85 3.60
N GLU A 210 -22.19 12.89 4.37
CA GLU A 210 -21.40 12.02 5.25
C GLU A 210 -20.26 11.31 4.46
N ALA A 211 -20.48 11.04 3.18
CA ALA A 211 -19.47 10.54 2.24
C ALA A 211 -18.27 11.48 2.02
N SER A 212 -18.37 12.77 2.40
CA SER A 212 -17.27 13.73 2.25
C SER A 212 -16.15 13.47 3.25
N GLN A 213 -16.45 13.09 4.48
CA GLN A 213 -15.42 12.74 5.45
C GLN A 213 -14.61 11.52 4.98
N GLU A 214 -15.30 10.47 4.52
CA GLU A 214 -14.61 9.28 3.96
C GLU A 214 -13.75 9.63 2.74
N ALA A 215 -14.21 10.55 1.88
CA ALA A 215 -13.47 11.01 0.71
C ALA A 215 -12.25 11.85 1.11
N GLU A 216 -12.34 12.69 2.14
CA GLU A 216 -11.23 13.46 2.69
C GLU A 216 -10.17 12.53 3.30
N GLU A 217 -10.58 11.54 4.10
CA GLU A 217 -9.68 10.53 4.67
C GLU A 217 -8.97 9.72 3.57
N ALA A 218 -9.70 9.33 2.51
CA ALA A 218 -9.13 8.64 1.37
C ALA A 218 -8.12 9.52 0.62
N LEU A 219 -8.40 10.80 0.40
CA LEU A 219 -7.49 11.75 -0.25
C LEU A 219 -6.22 11.97 0.57
N ASP A 220 -6.34 12.08 1.89
CA ASP A 220 -5.19 12.20 2.77
C ASP A 220 -4.32 10.93 2.73
N HIS A 221 -4.95 9.75 2.76
CA HIS A 221 -4.25 8.47 2.59
C HIS A 221 -3.53 8.38 1.23
N ILE A 222 -4.22 8.69 0.13
CA ILE A 222 -3.65 8.68 -1.22
C ILE A 222 -2.48 9.66 -1.32
N GLY A 223 -2.63 10.86 -0.75
CA GLY A 223 -1.58 11.88 -0.73
C GLY A 223 -0.29 11.35 -0.09
N ARG A 224 -0.41 10.78 1.11
CA ARG A 224 0.74 10.17 1.82
C ARG A 224 1.36 9.01 1.03
N GLN A 225 0.54 8.15 0.43
CA GLN A 225 1.04 7.02 -0.38
C GLN A 225 1.77 7.49 -1.65
N LEU A 226 1.25 8.51 -2.32
CA LEU A 226 1.91 9.09 -3.51
C LEU A 226 3.26 9.69 -3.16
N GLU A 227 3.35 10.50 -2.10
CA GLU A 227 4.62 11.06 -1.64
C GLU A 227 5.63 9.97 -1.28
N LEU A 228 5.19 8.93 -0.55
CA LEU A 228 6.03 7.80 -0.20
C LEU A 228 6.54 7.07 -1.45
N ARG A 229 5.67 6.78 -2.40
CA ARG A 229 6.04 6.05 -3.63
C ARG A 229 7.01 6.81 -4.50
N LEU A 230 6.83 8.13 -4.67
CA LEU A 230 7.75 8.96 -5.44
C LEU A 230 9.18 8.91 -4.92
N ARG A 231 9.39 8.76 -3.61
CA ARG A 231 10.72 8.67 -2.99
C ARG A 231 11.53 7.45 -3.45
N PHE A 232 10.84 6.40 -3.89
CA PHE A 232 11.46 5.14 -4.31
C PHE A 232 11.59 5.00 -5.83
N LEU A 233 10.97 5.91 -6.60
CA LEU A 233 11.07 5.87 -8.06
C LEU A 233 12.45 6.32 -8.53
N ALA A 234 12.99 5.61 -9.51
CA ALA A 234 14.14 6.09 -10.26
C ALA A 234 13.79 7.37 -11.02
N PHE A 235 14.78 8.23 -11.29
CA PHE A 235 14.56 9.49 -12.01
C PHE A 235 13.89 9.28 -13.37
N GLU A 236 14.25 8.22 -14.10
CA GLU A 236 13.62 7.86 -15.37
C GLU A 236 12.11 7.63 -15.24
N SER A 237 11.69 6.96 -14.18
CA SER A 237 10.27 6.75 -13.89
C SER A 237 9.54 8.06 -13.56
N LEU A 238 10.17 8.97 -12.83
CA LEU A 238 9.61 10.32 -12.57
C LEU A 238 9.42 11.10 -13.85
N VAL A 239 10.41 11.05 -14.77
CA VAL A 239 10.33 11.66 -16.10
C VAL A 239 9.20 11.03 -16.93
N GLY A 240 9.09 9.71 -16.90
CA GLY A 240 8.02 8.98 -17.59
C GLY A 240 6.62 9.34 -17.08
N LEU A 241 6.43 9.45 -15.76
CA LEU A 241 5.17 9.89 -15.15
C LEU A 241 4.81 11.33 -15.56
N ARG A 242 5.81 12.24 -15.54
CA ARG A 242 5.62 13.63 -15.97
C ARG A 242 5.23 13.71 -17.44
N ALA A 243 5.92 12.98 -18.31
CA ALA A 243 5.63 12.97 -19.75
C ALA A 243 4.23 12.46 -20.09
N ARG A 244 3.69 11.53 -19.30
CA ARG A 244 2.33 10.98 -19.45
C ARG A 244 1.25 11.84 -18.79
N GLY A 245 1.60 12.95 -18.13
CA GLY A 245 0.65 13.79 -17.39
C GLY A 245 0.11 13.15 -16.09
N LEU A 246 0.80 12.13 -15.59
CA LEU A 246 0.43 11.37 -14.38
C LEU A 246 1.11 11.89 -13.11
N MET A 247 1.80 13.02 -13.20
CA MET A 247 2.44 13.67 -12.04
C MET A 247 1.72 15.00 -11.74
N PRO A 248 0.88 15.07 -10.70
CA PRO A 248 0.26 16.31 -10.27
C PRO A 248 1.29 17.37 -9.90
N GLU A 249 1.02 18.65 -10.20
CA GLU A 249 1.93 19.77 -9.93
C GLU A 249 2.36 19.87 -8.47
N ARG A 250 1.46 19.52 -7.53
CA ARG A 250 1.76 19.50 -6.08
C ARG A 250 2.83 18.48 -5.67
N LEU A 251 3.08 17.46 -6.49
CA LEU A 251 4.10 16.43 -6.24
C LEU A 251 5.45 16.73 -6.91
N LEU A 252 5.52 17.79 -7.72
CA LEU A 252 6.77 18.17 -8.37
C LEU A 252 7.90 18.49 -7.38
N PRO A 253 7.65 19.19 -6.26
CA PRO A 253 8.73 19.44 -5.30
C PRO A 253 9.35 18.15 -4.77
N GLN A 254 8.55 17.14 -4.44
CA GLN A 254 9.03 15.84 -3.99
C GLN A 254 9.78 15.08 -5.09
N ALA A 255 9.30 15.15 -6.33
CA ALA A 255 9.96 14.52 -7.48
C ALA A 255 11.33 15.16 -7.76
N VAL A 256 11.42 16.49 -7.68
CA VAL A 256 12.67 17.24 -7.84
C VAL A 256 13.67 16.87 -6.73
N VAL A 257 13.23 16.83 -5.48
CA VAL A 257 14.06 16.40 -4.34
C VAL A 257 14.48 14.94 -4.50
N ALA A 258 13.58 14.04 -4.94
CA ALA A 258 13.91 12.64 -5.21
C ALA A 258 15.01 12.48 -6.25
N ALA A 259 14.95 13.24 -7.35
CA ALA A 259 15.99 13.28 -8.38
C ALA A 259 17.32 13.77 -7.80
N ARG A 260 17.30 14.87 -7.03
CA ARG A 260 18.51 15.45 -6.44
C ARG A 260 19.20 14.50 -5.46
N ILE A 261 18.43 13.80 -4.63
CA ILE A 261 18.98 12.79 -3.71
C ILE A 261 19.70 11.66 -4.47
N GLN A 262 19.23 11.31 -5.66
CA GLN A 262 19.84 10.32 -6.56
C GLN A 262 21.09 10.86 -7.29
N GLY A 263 21.50 12.09 -7.04
CA GLY A 263 22.69 12.68 -7.64
C GLY A 263 22.45 13.34 -9.00
N VAL A 264 21.19 13.47 -9.44
CA VAL A 264 20.89 14.12 -10.73
C VAL A 264 21.14 15.63 -10.65
N GLU A 265 21.84 16.20 -11.64
CA GLU A 265 22.14 17.62 -11.69
C GLU A 265 20.90 18.49 -11.90
N GLU A 266 20.84 19.68 -11.28
CA GLU A 266 19.70 20.59 -11.34
C GLU A 266 19.28 20.93 -12.79
N SER A 267 20.28 21.13 -13.67
CA SER A 267 20.04 21.40 -15.09
C SER A 267 19.38 20.24 -15.83
N GLU A 268 19.74 19.01 -15.48
CA GLU A 268 19.13 17.80 -16.04
C GLU A 268 17.72 17.61 -15.51
N VAL A 269 17.49 17.81 -14.20
CA VAL A 269 16.15 17.77 -13.59
C VAL A 269 15.23 18.77 -14.28
N ALA A 270 15.69 20.03 -14.45
CA ALA A 270 14.92 21.07 -15.12
C ALA A 270 14.55 20.67 -16.56
N ALA A 271 15.53 20.25 -17.35
CA ALA A 271 15.33 19.88 -18.74
C ALA A 271 14.36 18.71 -18.91
N ARG A 272 14.54 17.64 -18.13
CA ARG A 272 13.79 16.40 -18.31
C ARG A 272 12.39 16.40 -17.68
N LEU A 273 12.20 17.12 -16.56
CA LEU A 273 10.86 17.34 -15.98
C LEU A 273 10.12 18.52 -16.64
N ARG A 274 10.75 19.23 -17.61
CA ARG A 274 10.21 20.40 -18.31
C ARG A 274 9.82 21.51 -17.34
N LEU A 275 10.76 21.86 -16.45
CA LEU A 275 10.63 22.90 -15.46
C LEU A 275 11.61 24.06 -15.80
N ASP A 276 11.28 25.26 -15.34
CA ASP A 276 12.25 26.34 -15.35
C ASP A 276 13.36 26.07 -14.31
N PRO A 277 14.65 26.31 -14.62
CA PRO A 277 15.74 26.11 -13.66
C PRO A 277 15.55 26.86 -12.34
N GLU A 278 14.94 28.04 -12.35
CA GLU A 278 14.64 28.81 -11.14
C GLU A 278 13.56 28.15 -10.30
N GLN A 279 12.56 27.53 -10.95
CA GLN A 279 11.55 26.71 -10.25
C GLN A 279 12.21 25.51 -9.56
N VAL A 280 13.11 24.80 -10.23
CA VAL A 280 13.84 23.67 -9.63
C VAL A 280 14.62 24.12 -8.40
N ARG A 281 15.38 25.23 -8.50
CA ARG A 281 16.13 25.81 -7.39
C ARG A 281 15.23 26.16 -6.22
N THR A 282 14.14 26.88 -6.49
CA THR A 282 13.16 27.24 -5.47
C THR A 282 12.59 26.01 -4.77
N MET A 283 12.20 24.97 -5.53
CA MET A 283 11.68 23.74 -4.96
C MET A 283 12.70 23.05 -4.04
N LEU A 284 13.98 23.00 -4.44
CA LEU A 284 15.04 22.40 -3.62
C LEU A 284 15.34 23.19 -2.34
N GLU A 285 15.18 24.51 -2.36
CA GLU A 285 15.39 25.38 -1.19
C GLU A 285 14.25 25.28 -0.18
N VAL A 286 13.00 25.17 -0.65
CA VAL A 286 11.83 25.17 0.24
C VAL A 286 11.41 23.78 0.68
N THR A 287 11.78 22.73 -0.07
CA THR A 287 11.36 21.34 0.22
C THR A 287 12.51 20.56 0.86
N PRO A 288 12.51 20.39 2.17
CA PRO A 288 13.52 19.59 2.83
C PRO A 288 13.27 18.09 2.61
N TRP A 289 14.33 17.31 2.79
CA TRP A 289 14.22 15.89 2.98
C TRP A 289 14.85 15.48 4.31
N LEU A 290 14.30 14.45 4.94
CA LEU A 290 14.83 13.92 6.18
C LEU A 290 15.88 12.85 5.85
N ALA A 291 17.14 13.15 6.12
CA ALA A 291 18.21 12.18 6.06
C ALA A 291 18.25 11.41 7.38
N VAL A 292 18.15 10.10 7.29
CA VAL A 292 18.30 9.18 8.43
C VAL A 292 19.54 8.35 8.19
N TRP A 293 20.45 8.28 9.15
CA TRP A 293 21.69 7.53 8.98
C TRP A 293 22.04 6.72 10.21
N ARG A 294 22.82 5.67 9.98
CA ARG A 294 23.57 4.97 11.01
C ARG A 294 24.92 4.52 10.52
N VAL A 295 25.87 4.50 11.43
CA VAL A 295 27.18 3.88 11.25
C VAL A 295 27.19 2.57 12.02
N GLU A 296 27.68 1.52 11.36
CA GLU A 296 27.81 0.20 11.96
C GLU A 296 29.25 -0.28 11.87
N VAL A 297 29.70 -0.94 12.92
CA VAL A 297 31.04 -1.55 13.01
C VAL A 297 30.86 -3.05 13.16
N ARG A 298 31.63 -3.83 12.41
CA ARG A 298 31.59 -5.30 12.49
C ARG A 298 32.34 -5.78 13.72
N GLY A 299 31.63 -6.46 14.62
CA GLY A 299 32.21 -7.05 15.83
C GLY A 299 33.05 -8.30 15.55
N PRO A 300 33.79 -8.77 16.54
CA PRO A 300 34.59 -9.99 16.47
C PRO A 300 33.76 -11.25 16.20
N ASP A 301 32.46 -11.20 16.54
CA ASP A 301 31.45 -12.23 16.27
C ASP A 301 30.93 -12.22 14.82
N GLY A 302 31.39 -11.28 13.99
CA GLY A 302 30.98 -11.09 12.63
C GLY A 302 29.66 -10.34 12.46
N LEU A 303 29.02 -9.92 13.56
CA LEU A 303 27.76 -9.16 13.50
C LEU A 303 28.02 -7.66 13.33
N TRP A 304 27.07 -6.96 12.73
CA TRP A 304 27.09 -5.52 12.56
C TRP A 304 26.47 -4.84 13.79
N ASN A 305 27.25 -4.04 14.51
CA ASN A 305 26.83 -3.32 15.70
C ASN A 305 26.60 -1.84 15.35
N VAL A 306 25.40 -1.34 15.60
CA VAL A 306 25.02 0.06 15.39
C VAL A 306 25.70 0.93 16.45
N LEU A 307 26.40 1.96 16.00
CA LEU A 307 26.94 2.97 16.92
C LEU A 307 25.80 3.93 17.33
N LEU A 308 25.90 4.41 18.59
CA LEU A 308 24.92 5.34 19.15
C LEU A 308 25.14 6.77 18.60
N HIS A 309 24.33 7.71 19.07
CA HIS A 309 24.46 9.14 18.71
C HIS A 309 25.92 9.64 18.88
N PRO A 310 26.48 10.43 17.94
CA PRO A 310 25.79 11.04 16.79
C PRO A 310 25.72 10.16 15.53
N TRP A 311 26.21 8.93 15.57
CA TRP A 311 26.37 8.05 14.41
C TRP A 311 25.09 7.29 14.03
N HIS A 312 24.06 7.43 14.85
CA HIS A 312 22.68 6.99 14.54
C HIS A 312 21.74 8.16 14.85
N SER A 313 21.31 8.87 13.83
CA SER A 313 20.53 10.10 13.98
C SER A 313 19.79 10.50 12.72
N THR A 314 19.12 11.63 12.77
CA THR A 314 18.37 12.22 11.66
C THR A 314 18.62 13.72 11.53
N THR A 315 18.53 14.27 10.31
CA THR A 315 18.57 15.72 10.08
C THR A 315 17.76 16.13 8.87
N GLU A 316 17.19 17.31 8.88
CA GLU A 316 16.64 17.93 7.69
C GLU A 316 17.76 18.43 6.78
N VAL A 317 17.65 18.12 5.51
CA VAL A 317 18.61 18.48 4.48
C VAL A 317 17.88 19.20 3.35
N ARG A 318 18.53 20.21 2.80
CA ARG A 318 18.02 20.98 1.65
C ARG A 318 19.08 21.03 0.56
N ASN A 319 18.66 20.87 -0.68
CA ASN A 319 19.49 20.96 -1.88
C ASN A 319 20.85 20.24 -1.78
N ARG A 320 20.85 19.02 -1.25
CA ARG A 320 22.05 18.17 -1.15
C ARG A 320 21.72 16.76 -1.62
N THR A 321 22.72 16.09 -2.19
CA THR A 321 22.63 14.69 -2.56
C THR A 321 22.81 13.77 -1.33
N ALA A 322 22.42 12.51 -1.46
CA ALA A 322 22.73 11.51 -0.44
C ALA A 322 24.25 11.33 -0.27
N GLU A 323 25.02 11.44 -1.36
CA GLU A 323 26.49 11.37 -1.35
C GLU A 323 27.14 12.53 -0.60
N ASP A 324 26.64 13.77 -0.78
CA ASP A 324 27.14 14.95 -0.04
C ASP A 324 26.97 14.77 1.47
N VAL A 325 25.81 14.30 1.91
CA VAL A 325 25.51 14.04 3.32
C VAL A 325 26.38 12.91 3.86
N ALA A 326 26.47 11.80 3.12
CA ALA A 326 27.32 10.69 3.51
C ALA A 326 28.80 11.04 3.56
N GLY A 327 29.29 11.88 2.63
CA GLY A 327 30.67 12.39 2.64
C GLY A 327 30.99 13.24 3.86
N GLU A 328 30.03 14.02 4.36
CA GLU A 328 30.20 14.76 5.61
C GLU A 328 30.24 13.83 6.82
N LEU A 329 29.31 12.88 6.90
CA LEU A 329 29.29 11.85 7.94
C LEU A 329 30.61 11.04 7.96
N LEU A 330 31.12 10.67 6.78
CA LEU A 330 32.39 9.96 6.64
C LEU A 330 33.55 10.75 7.24
N ARG A 331 33.69 12.03 6.87
CA ARG A 331 34.77 12.89 7.40
C ARG A 331 34.66 13.05 8.92
N GLY A 332 33.45 13.24 9.42
CA GLY A 332 33.19 13.32 10.87
C GLY A 332 33.55 12.04 11.60
N PHE A 333 33.12 10.88 11.05
CA PHE A 333 33.36 9.57 11.65
C PHE A 333 34.85 9.22 11.70
N VAL A 334 35.59 9.33 10.60
CA VAL A 334 37.03 9.03 10.53
C VAL A 334 37.82 9.93 11.45
N GLY A 335 37.39 11.15 11.68
CA GLY A 335 38.02 12.09 12.61
C GLY A 335 37.62 11.92 14.10
N SER A 336 36.70 11.00 14.39
CA SER A 336 36.15 10.82 15.75
C SER A 336 36.92 9.77 16.59
N ALA A 337 36.65 9.79 17.90
CA ALA A 337 37.14 8.76 18.82
C ALA A 337 36.47 7.39 18.64
N ASP A 338 35.32 7.37 17.95
CA ASP A 338 34.53 6.14 17.68
C ASP A 338 35.03 5.39 16.45
N TYR A 339 35.96 5.98 15.69
CA TYR A 339 36.57 5.33 14.53
C TYR A 339 37.41 4.14 14.94
N PRO A 340 37.12 2.92 14.49
CA PRO A 340 37.75 1.71 14.98
C PRO A 340 39.19 1.50 14.46
N GLY A 341 39.66 2.39 13.57
CA GLY A 341 40.97 2.28 12.92
C GLY A 341 40.94 1.43 11.64
N GLU A 342 42.12 1.37 11.01
CA GLU A 342 42.34 0.59 9.80
C GLU A 342 42.24 -0.92 10.09
N GLY A 343 41.54 -1.65 9.23
CA GLY A 343 41.41 -3.11 9.32
C GLY A 343 40.16 -3.63 10.04
N VAL A 344 39.41 -2.77 10.74
CA VAL A 344 38.09 -3.14 11.27
C VAL A 344 37.01 -2.78 10.27
N PRO A 345 36.15 -3.74 9.80
CA PRO A 345 35.08 -3.43 8.86
C PRO A 345 34.03 -2.53 9.51
N TRP A 346 33.62 -1.54 8.77
CA TRP A 346 32.52 -0.64 9.16
C TRP A 346 31.73 -0.18 7.93
N ARG A 347 30.52 0.37 8.15
CA ARG A 347 29.67 0.89 7.07
C ARG A 347 28.86 2.09 7.52
N ILE A 348 28.58 3.00 6.56
CA ILE A 348 27.61 4.10 6.67
C ILE A 348 26.43 3.73 5.81
N LEU A 349 25.24 3.84 6.39
CA LEU A 349 23.97 3.66 5.73
C LEU A 349 23.15 4.94 5.88
N LEU A 350 22.53 5.41 4.78
CA LEU A 350 21.74 6.63 4.76
C LEU A 350 20.44 6.36 4.02
N TRP A 351 19.33 6.72 4.63
CA TRP A 351 17.98 6.60 4.09
C TRP A 351 17.32 7.96 3.94
N TRP A 352 16.28 8.00 3.15
CA TRP A 352 15.39 9.13 3.04
C TRP A 352 14.13 8.88 3.88
N HIS A 353 13.92 9.69 4.90
CA HIS A 353 12.74 9.79 5.77
C HIS A 353 12.61 8.71 6.85
N GLU A 354 12.85 7.45 6.56
CA GLU A 354 12.74 6.36 7.54
C GLU A 354 13.92 5.41 7.41
N GLU A 355 14.39 4.95 8.54
CA GLU A 355 15.39 3.90 8.61
C GLU A 355 14.80 2.56 8.19
N GLY A 356 15.54 1.82 7.40
CA GLY A 356 15.13 0.52 6.89
C GLY A 356 16.26 -0.50 6.90
N GLU A 357 16.08 -1.55 6.12
CA GLU A 357 17.12 -2.53 5.88
C GLU A 357 18.29 -1.91 5.10
N PRO A 358 19.54 -2.41 5.30
CA PRO A 358 20.73 -1.86 4.64
C PRO A 358 20.65 -1.82 3.12
N ALA A 359 19.93 -2.74 2.49
CA ALA A 359 19.75 -2.77 1.04
C ALA A 359 18.85 -1.65 0.51
N GLY A 360 17.96 -1.08 1.35
CA GLY A 360 17.09 0.05 1.00
C GLY A 360 17.73 1.42 1.25
N ALA A 361 18.99 1.46 1.71
CA ALA A 361 19.70 2.73 1.92
C ALA A 361 19.92 3.46 0.59
N LYS A 362 19.70 4.77 0.58
CA LYS A 362 19.97 5.64 -0.58
C LYS A 362 21.45 5.84 -0.82
N TYR A 363 22.24 5.67 0.20
CA TYR A 363 23.70 5.61 0.11
C TYR A 363 24.21 4.53 1.05
N ARG A 364 25.18 3.75 0.56
CA ARG A 364 25.81 2.68 1.30
C ARG A 364 27.31 2.69 1.03
N LEU A 365 28.10 2.93 2.06
CA LEU A 365 29.54 2.76 2.03
C LEU A 365 29.92 1.63 2.97
N VAL A 366 30.67 0.66 2.48
CA VAL A 366 31.25 -0.43 3.29
C VAL A 366 32.75 -0.38 3.17
N VAL A 367 33.45 -0.36 4.29
CA VAL A 367 34.92 -0.32 4.36
C VAL A 367 35.42 -1.51 5.15
N GLY A 368 36.44 -2.21 4.66
CA GLY A 368 37.07 -3.34 5.35
C GLY A 368 37.64 -4.38 4.38
N PRO A 369 38.42 -5.35 4.89
CA PRO A 369 39.14 -6.33 4.06
C PRO A 369 38.23 -7.25 3.23
N ASP A 370 36.96 -7.42 3.61
CA ASP A 370 35.96 -8.19 2.86
C ASP A 370 35.00 -7.29 2.05
N ALA A 371 35.23 -5.99 2.06
CA ALA A 371 34.48 -5.07 1.22
C ALA A 371 34.96 -5.24 -0.23
N GLY A 372 34.38 -6.14 -0.97
CA GLY A 372 34.45 -6.03 -2.44
C GLY A 372 34.07 -4.57 -2.76
N VAL A 373 34.90 -3.89 -3.54
CA VAL A 373 34.73 -2.48 -3.91
C VAL A 373 33.29 -2.30 -4.44
N GLY A 374 32.38 -1.97 -3.53
CA GLY A 374 30.98 -1.71 -3.85
C GLY A 374 30.93 -0.32 -4.45
N THR A 375 30.78 -0.27 -5.77
CA THR A 375 30.28 0.94 -6.44
C THR A 375 28.97 1.39 -5.77
N PRO A 376 28.79 2.69 -5.53
CA PRO A 376 27.50 3.23 -5.09
C PRO A 376 26.41 2.81 -6.08
N SER A 377 25.37 2.17 -5.58
CA SER A 377 24.20 1.75 -6.33
C SER A 377 23.22 2.89 -6.51
#